data_e92ebb131c946e44d331f38564e9357e
#
_entry.id   e92ebb131c946e44d331f38564e9357e
#
_cell.length_a   1.000
_cell.length_b   1.000
_cell.length_c   1.000
_cell.angle_alpha   90.00
_cell.angle_beta   90.00
_cell.angle_gamma   90.00
#
_symmetry.space_group_name_H-M   'P 1'
#
loop_
_entity.id
_entity.type
_entity.pdbx_description
1 polymer ?
#
loop_
_entity_poly.entity_id
_entity_poly.type
_entity_poly.pdbx_seq_one_letter_code
_entity_poly.pdbx_strand_id
1 'polypeptide(L)'
;MKALAVKALDRKMLRDLLHMRGQVLAIVLIVACGIASLVTMMSTYYSLKLTQETYYSQYRFADVCVHMKRAPERLIPRLKSIPGVGSVQTRVVKDVTISVEGLAEPATGRLIGIPEMPTLMLNDLFIRSGRYPEKGDEVLASEAFVLANHLALNDTVGAIVNGRWQDLRIVGTALSPEYIYEIRGTEIVPDNQRFGILWMPRDALSTAFDLKGAFNDISLSLMPGASEAEVIFQLDEALEIYGGLGAL
;
A
#
# COMPACT_ATOMS: atom_id res chain seq x y z
N MET A 1 -12.04 -35.21 50.99
CA MET A 1 -10.79 -34.60 50.53
C MET A 1 -9.64 -35.57 50.78
N LYS A 2 -9.12 -36.27 49.74
CA LYS A 2 -7.94 -37.16 49.87
C LYS A 2 -6.69 -36.28 49.92
N ALA A 3 -6.05 -36.20 51.08
CA ALA A 3 -4.74 -35.59 51.20
C ALA A 3 -3.75 -36.41 50.33
N LEU A 4 -3.18 -35.75 49.30
CA LEU A 4 -2.11 -36.35 48.51
C LEU A 4 -0.92 -36.62 49.44
N ALA A 5 -0.70 -37.89 49.79
CA ALA A 5 0.46 -38.29 50.54
C ALA A 5 1.72 -38.07 49.69
N VAL A 6 2.41 -36.96 49.93
CA VAL A 6 3.70 -36.65 49.28
C VAL A 6 4.71 -37.75 49.66
N LYS A 7 5.18 -38.49 48.66
CA LYS A 7 6.16 -39.58 48.86
C LYS A 7 7.44 -39.02 49.49
N ALA A 8 8.14 -39.85 50.30
CA ALA A 8 9.37 -39.43 50.97
C ALA A 8 10.43 -38.85 50.03
N LEU A 9 10.44 -39.30 48.75
CA LEU A 9 11.29 -38.82 47.67
C LEU A 9 10.95 -37.36 47.30
N ASP A 10 9.65 -37.02 47.20
CA ASP A 10 9.19 -35.68 46.85
C ASP A 10 9.54 -34.66 47.93
N ARG A 11 9.46 -35.10 49.23
CA ARG A 11 9.87 -34.24 50.35
C ARG A 11 11.37 -33.97 50.36
N LYS A 12 12.19 -34.96 50.00
CA LYS A 12 13.64 -34.79 49.88
C LYS A 12 13.96 -33.83 48.75
N MET A 13 13.36 -34.04 47.57
CA MET A 13 13.55 -33.19 46.40
C MET A 13 13.14 -31.72 46.67
N LEU A 14 12.00 -31.49 47.35
CA LEU A 14 11.55 -30.15 47.70
C LEU A 14 12.52 -29.46 48.67
N ARG A 15 13.07 -30.20 49.66
CA ARG A 15 14.05 -29.66 50.60
C ARG A 15 15.36 -29.31 49.91
N ASP A 16 15.84 -30.14 48.98
CA ASP A 16 17.06 -29.91 48.22
C ASP A 16 16.90 -28.70 47.28
N LEU A 17 15.73 -28.55 46.62
CA LEU A 17 15.39 -27.36 45.83
C LEU A 17 15.38 -26.09 46.69
N LEU A 18 14.82 -26.14 47.90
CA LEU A 18 14.81 -25.00 48.82
C LEU A 18 16.22 -24.65 49.32
N HIS A 19 17.11 -25.63 49.46
CA HIS A 19 18.51 -25.38 49.82
C HIS A 19 19.30 -24.68 48.69
N MET A 20 18.97 -25.01 47.42
CA MET A 20 19.56 -24.43 46.21
C MET A 20 18.73 -23.28 45.62
N ARG A 21 17.90 -22.62 46.43
CA ARG A 21 16.92 -21.61 45.99
C ARG A 21 17.46 -20.54 45.01
N GLY A 22 18.70 -20.09 45.21
CA GLY A 22 19.32 -19.09 44.32
C GLY A 22 19.55 -19.62 42.88
N GLN A 23 20.04 -20.90 42.79
CA GLN A 23 20.26 -21.51 41.46
C GLN A 23 18.93 -21.85 40.78
N VAL A 24 17.97 -22.37 41.54
CA VAL A 24 16.62 -22.66 41.01
C VAL A 24 15.96 -21.40 40.52
N LEU A 25 16.03 -20.28 41.28
CA LEU A 25 15.48 -18.99 40.87
C LEU A 25 16.14 -18.48 39.59
N ALA A 26 17.46 -18.56 39.50
CA ALA A 26 18.18 -18.13 38.29
C ALA A 26 17.75 -18.93 37.05
N ILE A 27 17.64 -20.25 37.15
CA ILE A 27 17.18 -21.12 36.05
C ILE A 27 15.75 -20.79 35.67
N VAL A 28 14.84 -20.64 36.64
CA VAL A 28 13.44 -20.28 36.39
C VAL A 28 13.33 -18.93 35.69
N LEU A 29 14.10 -17.93 36.10
CA LEU A 29 14.11 -16.60 35.46
C LEU A 29 14.61 -16.69 34.02
N ILE A 30 15.69 -17.43 33.76
CA ILE A 30 16.20 -17.61 32.38
C ILE A 30 15.15 -18.28 31.50
N VAL A 31 14.54 -19.36 31.97
CA VAL A 31 13.49 -20.05 31.20
C VAL A 31 12.26 -19.16 31.01
N ALA A 32 11.84 -18.45 32.06
CA ALA A 32 10.71 -17.51 31.97
C ALA A 32 10.98 -16.37 30.96
N CYS A 33 12.19 -15.80 30.97
CA CYS A 33 12.59 -14.80 29.98
C CYS A 33 12.58 -15.38 28.56
N GLY A 34 13.07 -16.59 28.36
CA GLY A 34 13.04 -17.25 27.05
C GLY A 34 11.62 -17.47 26.54
N ILE A 35 10.73 -17.99 27.39
CA ILE A 35 9.32 -18.20 27.07
C ILE A 35 8.62 -16.86 26.80
N ALA A 36 8.84 -15.84 27.65
CA ALA A 36 8.26 -14.52 27.48
C ALA A 36 8.66 -13.89 26.15
N SER A 37 9.95 -13.96 25.80
CA SER A 37 10.47 -13.46 24.53
C SER A 37 9.81 -14.16 23.32
N LEU A 38 9.71 -15.49 23.36
CA LEU A 38 9.07 -16.27 22.31
C LEU A 38 7.58 -15.90 22.14
N VAL A 39 6.84 -15.84 23.25
CA VAL A 39 5.41 -15.49 23.25
C VAL A 39 5.21 -14.07 22.71
N THR A 40 6.04 -13.12 23.16
CA THR A 40 5.98 -11.74 22.68
C THR A 40 6.23 -11.65 21.17
N MET A 41 7.27 -12.34 20.68
CA MET A 41 7.60 -12.35 19.24
C MET A 41 6.47 -12.95 18.41
N MET A 42 5.91 -14.09 18.83
CA MET A 42 4.79 -14.71 18.12
C MET A 42 3.53 -13.85 18.17
N SER A 43 3.21 -13.27 19.32
CA SER A 43 2.05 -12.37 19.47
C SER A 43 2.17 -11.15 18.57
N THR A 44 3.35 -10.53 18.53
CA THR A 44 3.62 -9.38 17.65
C THR A 44 3.48 -9.77 16.18
N TYR A 45 4.04 -10.91 15.78
CA TYR A 45 3.92 -11.41 14.40
C TYR A 45 2.46 -11.61 13.99
N TYR A 46 1.66 -12.31 14.80
CA TYR A 46 0.24 -12.54 14.49
C TYR A 46 -0.57 -11.25 14.51
N SER A 47 -0.28 -10.33 15.42
CA SER A 47 -0.94 -9.02 15.47
C SER A 47 -0.67 -8.19 14.22
N LEU A 48 0.60 -8.13 13.79
CA LEU A 48 0.99 -7.42 12.56
C LEU A 48 0.37 -8.05 11.32
N LYS A 49 0.40 -9.39 11.22
CA LYS A 49 -0.20 -10.11 10.11
C LYS A 49 -1.71 -9.86 10.03
N LEU A 50 -2.42 -9.95 11.14
CA LEU A 50 -3.86 -9.67 11.18
C LEU A 50 -4.18 -8.21 10.80
N THR A 51 -3.36 -7.27 11.27
CA THR A 51 -3.50 -5.85 10.92
C THR A 51 -3.30 -5.64 9.42
N GLN A 52 -2.28 -6.26 8.83
CA GLN A 52 -2.01 -6.21 7.39
C GLN A 52 -3.17 -6.79 6.58
N GLU A 53 -3.63 -8.00 6.90
CA GLU A 53 -4.74 -8.67 6.22
C GLU A 53 -6.03 -7.84 6.31
N THR A 54 -6.32 -7.29 7.49
CA THR A 54 -7.48 -6.42 7.70
C THR A 54 -7.39 -5.15 6.87
N TYR A 55 -6.23 -4.50 6.85
CA TYR A 55 -5.99 -3.28 6.08
C TYR A 55 -6.13 -3.53 4.58
N TYR A 56 -5.50 -4.58 4.06
CA TYR A 56 -5.57 -4.93 2.64
C TYR A 56 -6.98 -5.32 2.20
N SER A 57 -7.71 -6.08 3.03
CA SER A 57 -9.11 -6.41 2.77
C SER A 57 -10.01 -5.18 2.80
N GLN A 58 -9.84 -4.29 3.79
CA GLN A 58 -10.65 -3.09 3.94
C GLN A 58 -10.49 -2.13 2.76
N TYR A 59 -9.24 -1.92 2.30
CA TYR A 59 -8.92 -1.02 1.20
C TYR A 59 -8.78 -1.72 -0.15
N ARG A 60 -9.24 -2.97 -0.25
CA ARG A 60 -9.29 -3.75 -1.49
C ARG A 60 -8.00 -3.72 -2.26
N PHE A 61 -6.92 -4.10 -1.58
CA PHE A 61 -5.62 -4.17 -2.22
C PHE A 61 -5.68 -5.06 -3.47
N ALA A 62 -5.12 -4.58 -4.57
CA ALA A 62 -5.09 -5.32 -5.82
C ALA A 62 -4.11 -6.49 -5.72
N ASP A 63 -4.50 -7.64 -6.28
CA ASP A 63 -3.65 -8.83 -6.31
C ASP A 63 -2.61 -8.75 -7.42
N VAL A 64 -2.97 -8.11 -8.55
CA VAL A 64 -2.07 -7.95 -9.71
C VAL A 64 -2.16 -6.54 -10.25
N CYS A 65 -0.99 -5.93 -10.52
CA CYS A 65 -0.86 -4.62 -11.13
C CYS A 65 -0.07 -4.71 -12.44
N VAL A 66 -0.52 -3.98 -13.47
CA VAL A 66 0.16 -3.95 -14.77
C VAL A 66 0.28 -2.53 -15.27
N HIS A 67 1.50 -2.14 -15.61
CA HIS A 67 1.77 -0.86 -16.24
C HIS A 67 2.00 -1.06 -17.76
N MET A 68 1.50 -0.13 -18.56
CA MET A 68 1.66 -0.16 -20.01
C MET A 68 1.76 1.25 -20.60
N LYS A 69 2.12 1.35 -21.85
CA LYS A 69 2.20 2.66 -22.52
C LYS A 69 0.82 3.29 -22.71
N ARG A 70 -0.11 2.55 -23.33
CA ARG A 70 -1.48 2.98 -23.60
C ARG A 70 -2.33 1.81 -24.08
N ALA A 71 -3.50 1.60 -23.49
CA ALA A 71 -4.50 0.65 -23.97
C ALA A 71 -5.90 1.31 -24.04
N PRO A 72 -6.74 0.96 -25.02
CA PRO A 72 -8.07 1.53 -25.15
C PRO A 72 -9.05 0.87 -24.16
N GLU A 73 -10.02 1.64 -23.65
CA GLU A 73 -11.03 1.13 -22.71
C GLU A 73 -11.88 -0.02 -23.26
N ARG A 74 -12.01 -0.13 -24.59
CA ARG A 74 -12.68 -1.28 -25.24
C ARG A 74 -12.04 -2.64 -24.89
N LEU A 75 -10.84 -2.66 -24.31
CA LEU A 75 -10.18 -3.87 -23.89
C LEU A 75 -10.74 -4.40 -22.55
N ILE A 76 -11.36 -3.55 -21.73
CA ILE A 76 -11.85 -3.91 -20.39
C ILE A 76 -12.73 -5.16 -20.38
N PRO A 77 -13.72 -5.35 -21.29
CA PRO A 77 -14.53 -6.56 -21.32
C PRO A 77 -13.70 -7.84 -21.56
N ARG A 78 -12.66 -7.78 -22.39
CA ARG A 78 -11.75 -8.90 -22.63
C ARG A 78 -10.94 -9.22 -21.39
N LEU A 79 -10.42 -8.22 -20.69
CA LEU A 79 -9.67 -8.42 -19.43
C LEU A 79 -10.55 -9.03 -18.35
N LYS A 80 -11.80 -8.59 -18.23
CA LYS A 80 -12.78 -9.16 -17.30
C LYS A 80 -13.18 -10.60 -17.63
N SER A 81 -13.01 -11.04 -18.88
CA SER A 81 -13.34 -12.40 -19.30
C SER A 81 -12.20 -13.39 -19.08
N ILE A 82 -11.04 -12.97 -18.64
CA ILE A 82 -9.91 -13.85 -18.29
C ILE A 82 -10.32 -14.71 -17.09
N PRO A 83 -10.23 -16.05 -17.18
CA PRO A 83 -10.57 -16.95 -16.07
C PRO A 83 -9.72 -16.62 -14.83
N GLY A 84 -10.37 -16.51 -13.68
CA GLY A 84 -9.71 -16.16 -12.41
C GLY A 84 -9.66 -14.68 -12.09
N VAL A 85 -10.00 -13.78 -13.02
CA VAL A 85 -10.12 -12.35 -12.74
C VAL A 85 -11.42 -12.05 -12.01
N GLY A 86 -11.35 -11.44 -10.84
CA GLY A 86 -12.49 -11.03 -10.02
C GLY A 86 -13.01 -9.65 -10.40
N SER A 87 -12.13 -8.65 -10.37
CA SER A 87 -12.46 -7.29 -10.77
C SER A 87 -11.28 -6.63 -11.51
N VAL A 88 -11.61 -5.67 -12.37
CA VAL A 88 -10.63 -4.92 -13.17
C VAL A 88 -10.87 -3.44 -12.96
N GLN A 89 -9.85 -2.72 -12.55
CA GLN A 89 -9.83 -1.27 -12.48
C GLN A 89 -8.72 -0.72 -13.36
N THR A 90 -9.08 0.18 -14.26
CA THR A 90 -8.14 0.87 -15.14
C THR A 90 -7.91 2.29 -14.67
N ARG A 91 -6.67 2.74 -14.71
CA ARG A 91 -6.25 4.06 -14.25
C ARG A 91 -5.39 4.77 -15.30
N VAL A 92 -5.23 6.06 -15.13
CA VAL A 92 -4.16 6.85 -15.75
C VAL A 92 -3.16 7.19 -14.67
N VAL A 93 -1.91 6.81 -14.88
CA VAL A 93 -0.80 7.07 -13.96
C VAL A 93 0.32 7.74 -14.72
N LYS A 94 0.81 8.89 -14.25
CA LYS A 94 1.88 9.66 -14.89
C LYS A 94 2.80 10.29 -13.86
N ASP A 95 4.09 10.14 -14.08
CA ASP A 95 5.08 10.86 -13.29
C ASP A 95 5.29 12.25 -13.90
N VAL A 96 5.30 13.28 -13.06
CA VAL A 96 5.45 14.69 -13.42
C VAL A 96 6.49 15.35 -12.52
N THR A 97 7.07 16.44 -13.01
CA THR A 97 7.93 17.29 -12.19
C THR A 97 7.08 18.22 -11.35
N ILE A 98 7.33 18.27 -10.04
CA ILE A 98 6.66 19.14 -9.07
C ILE A 98 7.66 20.16 -8.54
N SER A 99 7.24 21.42 -8.51
CA SER A 99 7.93 22.50 -7.83
C SER A 99 7.29 22.75 -6.47
N VAL A 100 8.06 22.53 -5.42
CA VAL A 100 7.64 22.83 -4.04
C VAL A 100 8.47 24.01 -3.56
N GLU A 101 7.82 24.99 -2.95
CA GLU A 101 8.50 26.16 -2.42
C GLU A 101 9.52 25.74 -1.32
N GLY A 102 10.74 26.25 -1.41
CA GLY A 102 11.82 25.93 -0.48
C GLY A 102 12.68 24.72 -0.83
N LEU A 103 12.29 23.91 -1.82
CA LEU A 103 13.15 22.82 -2.33
C LEU A 103 14.15 23.36 -3.36
N ALA A 104 15.44 23.01 -3.18
CA ALA A 104 16.50 23.41 -4.11
C ALA A 104 16.41 22.71 -5.47
N GLU A 105 15.87 21.49 -5.50
CA GLU A 105 15.67 20.69 -6.70
C GLU A 105 14.19 20.30 -6.83
N PRO A 106 13.64 20.24 -8.06
CA PRO A 106 12.26 19.83 -8.26
C PRO A 106 12.01 18.40 -7.75
N ALA A 107 10.85 18.17 -7.16
CA ALA A 107 10.36 16.84 -6.79
C ALA A 107 9.74 16.13 -8.00
N THR A 108 9.56 14.81 -7.89
CA THR A 108 8.74 14.02 -8.80
C THR A 108 7.41 13.72 -8.13
N GLY A 109 6.31 14.00 -8.82
CA GLY A 109 4.97 13.60 -8.39
C GLY A 109 4.44 12.50 -9.27
N ARG A 110 3.92 11.44 -8.67
CA ARG A 110 3.13 10.44 -9.38
C ARG A 110 1.67 10.82 -9.33
N LEU A 111 1.13 11.29 -10.46
CA LEU A 111 -0.28 11.59 -10.63
C LEU A 111 -1.05 10.31 -10.93
N ILE A 112 -2.09 10.03 -10.16
CA ILE A 112 -2.98 8.87 -10.30
C ILE A 112 -4.40 9.38 -10.49
N GLY A 113 -5.01 8.97 -11.60
CA GLY A 113 -6.40 9.30 -11.90
C GLY A 113 -7.35 8.45 -11.07
N ILE A 114 -8.18 9.10 -10.26
CA ILE A 114 -9.24 8.50 -9.46
C ILE A 114 -10.62 8.88 -10.01
N PRO A 115 -11.70 8.12 -9.73
CA PRO A 115 -13.05 8.48 -10.14
C PRO A 115 -13.45 9.90 -9.69
N GLU A 116 -14.30 10.57 -10.45
CA GLU A 116 -14.76 11.94 -10.15
C GLU A 116 -15.58 12.05 -8.86
N MET A 117 -16.17 10.93 -8.43
CA MET A 117 -16.88 10.83 -7.16
C MET A 117 -16.35 9.64 -6.36
N PRO A 118 -16.38 9.73 -5.02
CA PRO A 118 -16.01 8.60 -4.17
C PRO A 118 -16.81 7.36 -4.53
N THR A 119 -16.15 6.35 -5.05
CA THR A 119 -16.72 5.04 -5.37
C THR A 119 -15.80 3.95 -4.83
N LEU A 120 -16.36 2.77 -4.61
CA LEU A 120 -15.55 1.61 -4.20
C LEU A 120 -14.60 1.24 -5.33
N MET A 121 -13.30 1.30 -5.05
CA MET A 121 -12.23 1.00 -6.01
C MET A 121 -11.21 0.03 -5.42
N LEU A 122 -10.41 -0.59 -6.29
CA LEU A 122 -9.22 -1.31 -5.85
C LEU A 122 -8.16 -0.29 -5.38
N ASN A 123 -7.34 -0.68 -4.41
CA ASN A 123 -6.38 0.21 -3.76
C ASN A 123 -7.05 1.50 -3.24
N ASP A 124 -8.20 1.33 -2.56
CA ASP A 124 -9.03 2.43 -2.09
C ASP A 124 -8.26 3.36 -1.15
N LEU A 125 -8.65 4.63 -1.13
CA LEU A 125 -7.94 5.68 -0.41
C LEU A 125 -8.51 5.89 0.99
N PHE A 126 -7.63 5.92 1.97
CA PHE A 126 -7.97 6.43 3.28
C PHE A 126 -7.68 7.93 3.35
N ILE A 127 -8.73 8.76 3.27
CA ILE A 127 -8.59 10.20 3.42
C ILE A 127 -8.30 10.51 4.90
N ARG A 128 -7.09 11.00 5.16
CA ARG A 128 -6.60 11.32 6.50
C ARG A 128 -7.10 12.67 6.97
N SER A 129 -7.12 13.64 6.06
CA SER A 129 -7.60 15.00 6.31
C SER A 129 -8.11 15.64 5.02
N GLY A 130 -8.94 16.66 5.14
CA GLY A 130 -9.51 17.38 4.00
C GLY A 130 -10.69 16.66 3.35
N ARG A 131 -10.81 16.77 2.04
CA ARG A 131 -11.92 16.25 1.23
C ARG A 131 -11.45 15.61 -0.07
N TYR A 132 -12.35 14.91 -0.73
CA TYR A 132 -12.15 14.38 -2.08
C TYR A 132 -12.02 15.53 -3.11
N PRO A 133 -11.16 15.40 -4.15
CA PRO A 133 -11.02 16.42 -5.18
C PRO A 133 -12.26 16.48 -6.08
N GLU A 134 -12.75 17.68 -6.34
CA GLU A 134 -13.93 17.95 -7.17
C GLU A 134 -13.58 18.64 -8.49
N LYS A 135 -12.43 19.32 -8.54
CA LYS A 135 -11.97 20.07 -9.69
C LYS A 135 -10.72 19.46 -10.28
N GLY A 136 -10.48 19.71 -11.56
CA GLY A 136 -9.34 19.17 -12.28
C GLY A 136 -7.97 19.71 -11.84
N ASP A 137 -7.93 20.76 -11.05
CA ASP A 137 -6.74 21.34 -10.42
C ASP A 137 -6.59 20.97 -8.95
N GLU A 138 -7.51 20.17 -8.41
CA GLU A 138 -7.49 19.71 -7.03
C GLU A 138 -6.86 18.31 -6.93
N VAL A 139 -6.06 18.12 -5.89
CA VAL A 139 -5.41 16.83 -5.63
C VAL A 139 -5.53 16.42 -4.16
N LEU A 140 -5.62 15.11 -3.93
CA LEU A 140 -5.18 14.52 -2.66
C LEU A 140 -3.67 14.29 -2.77
N ALA A 141 -2.92 14.58 -1.72
CA ALA A 141 -1.50 14.27 -1.67
C ALA A 141 -1.24 13.20 -0.60
N SER A 142 -0.19 12.41 -0.80
CA SER A 142 0.22 11.46 0.22
C SER A 142 0.66 12.17 1.50
N GLU A 143 0.28 11.61 2.65
CA GLU A 143 0.59 12.20 3.95
C GLU A 143 2.10 12.37 4.16
N ALA A 144 2.88 11.38 3.69
CA ALA A 144 4.34 11.40 3.82
C ALA A 144 4.98 12.58 3.06
N PHE A 145 4.53 12.86 1.83
CA PHE A 145 5.00 13.99 1.03
C PHE A 145 4.61 15.33 1.64
N VAL A 146 3.36 15.45 2.11
CA VAL A 146 2.85 16.68 2.74
C VAL A 146 3.63 17.00 4.01
N LEU A 147 3.86 16.00 4.88
CA LEU A 147 4.63 16.18 6.12
C LEU A 147 6.10 16.52 5.86
N ALA A 148 6.73 15.82 4.90
CA ALA A 148 8.15 16.03 4.59
C ALA A 148 8.45 17.42 4.01
N ASN A 149 7.48 18.01 3.31
CA ASN A 149 7.59 19.34 2.69
C ASN A 149 6.88 20.44 3.48
N HIS A 150 6.39 20.16 4.68
CA HIS A 150 5.66 21.11 5.53
C HIS A 150 4.47 21.80 4.84
N LEU A 151 3.81 21.08 3.93
CA LEU A 151 2.65 21.57 3.20
C LEU A 151 1.37 21.51 4.07
N ALA A 152 0.42 22.39 3.79
CA ALA A 152 -0.87 22.44 4.45
C ALA A 152 -2.02 22.21 3.46
N LEU A 153 -3.22 21.99 4.00
CA LEU A 153 -4.43 21.97 3.18
C LEU A 153 -4.67 23.32 2.52
N ASN A 154 -5.02 23.30 1.26
CA ASN A 154 -5.19 24.41 0.33
C ASN A 154 -3.89 25.05 -0.17
N ASP A 155 -2.73 24.56 0.24
CA ASP A 155 -1.49 24.96 -0.42
C ASP A 155 -1.49 24.47 -1.89
N THR A 156 -0.72 25.19 -2.69
CA THR A 156 -0.61 24.95 -4.12
C THR A 156 0.82 24.54 -4.44
N VAL A 157 0.97 23.46 -5.21
CA VAL A 157 2.24 23.02 -5.74
C VAL A 157 2.22 23.17 -7.27
N GLY A 158 3.30 23.72 -7.84
CA GLY A 158 3.43 23.81 -9.28
C GLY A 158 3.80 22.47 -9.90
N ALA A 159 3.17 22.06 -10.99
CA ALA A 159 3.47 20.81 -11.68
C ALA A 159 3.65 21.03 -13.18
N ILE A 160 4.58 20.30 -13.80
CA ILE A 160 4.72 20.26 -15.26
C ILE A 160 3.95 19.06 -15.80
N VAL A 161 2.70 19.29 -16.15
CA VAL A 161 1.77 18.28 -16.66
C VAL A 161 1.78 18.29 -18.19
N ASN A 162 2.29 17.22 -18.81
CA ASN A 162 2.42 17.10 -20.26
C ASN A 162 3.08 18.35 -20.92
N GLY A 163 4.17 18.83 -20.32
CA GLY A 163 4.93 19.99 -20.79
C GLY A 163 4.29 21.35 -20.51
N ARG A 164 3.20 21.42 -19.76
CA ARG A 164 2.53 22.67 -19.38
C ARG A 164 2.60 22.86 -17.88
N TRP A 165 2.86 24.08 -17.43
CA TRP A 165 2.78 24.44 -16.03
C TRP A 165 1.31 24.45 -15.58
N GLN A 166 1.05 23.80 -14.46
CA GLN A 166 -0.26 23.76 -13.83
C GLN A 166 -0.09 23.86 -12.32
N ASP A 167 -0.90 24.68 -11.69
CA ASP A 167 -0.96 24.78 -10.24
C ASP A 167 -1.96 23.74 -9.72
N LEU A 168 -1.48 22.86 -8.85
CA LEU A 168 -2.28 21.81 -8.23
C LEU A 168 -2.52 22.17 -6.76
N ARG A 169 -3.79 22.26 -6.38
CA ARG A 169 -4.20 22.59 -5.01
C ARG A 169 -4.43 21.33 -4.19
N ILE A 170 -3.76 21.21 -3.04
CA ILE A 170 -3.90 20.09 -2.11
C ILE A 170 -5.19 20.30 -1.29
N VAL A 171 -6.24 19.53 -1.59
CA VAL A 171 -7.53 19.61 -0.89
C VAL A 171 -7.70 18.55 0.20
N GLY A 172 -6.77 17.62 0.29
CA GLY A 172 -6.74 16.60 1.33
C GLY A 172 -5.45 15.80 1.31
N THR A 173 -5.25 15.04 2.36
CA THR A 173 -4.18 14.04 2.46
C THR A 173 -4.78 12.64 2.51
N ALA A 174 -4.12 11.70 1.84
CA ALA A 174 -4.59 10.32 1.77
C ALA A 174 -3.45 9.31 1.94
N LEU A 175 -3.84 8.10 2.31
CA LEU A 175 -2.99 6.91 2.33
C LEU A 175 -3.59 5.88 1.37
N SER A 176 -2.75 5.12 0.71
CA SER A 176 -3.14 4.00 -0.14
C SER A 176 -2.37 2.74 0.26
N PRO A 177 -2.99 1.56 0.24
CA PRO A 177 -2.30 0.30 0.50
C PRO A 177 -1.21 0.00 -0.55
N GLU A 178 -1.31 0.60 -1.74
CA GLU A 178 -0.34 0.45 -2.83
C GLU A 178 0.96 1.22 -2.56
N TYR A 179 0.89 2.33 -1.80
CA TYR A 179 2.02 3.23 -1.55
C TYR A 179 2.33 3.36 -0.06
N ILE A 180 2.48 2.22 0.64
CA ILE A 180 2.96 2.21 2.04
C ILE A 180 4.39 2.74 2.12
N TYR A 181 5.20 2.43 1.11
CA TYR A 181 6.53 3.00 0.88
C TYR A 181 6.53 3.73 -0.45
N GLU A 182 6.72 5.04 -0.40
CA GLU A 182 6.78 5.90 -1.59
C GLU A 182 8.19 5.89 -2.15
N ILE A 183 8.46 4.93 -3.04
CA ILE A 183 9.79 4.73 -3.64
C ILE A 183 9.71 5.08 -5.14
N ARG A 184 10.63 5.91 -5.60
CA ARG A 184 10.71 6.31 -7.01
C ARG A 184 11.56 5.31 -7.80
N GLY A 185 10.95 4.63 -8.76
CA GLY A 185 11.66 3.81 -9.73
C GLY A 185 12.53 2.73 -9.10
N THR A 186 13.86 2.83 -9.27
CA THR A 186 14.86 1.88 -8.78
C THR A 186 15.52 2.30 -7.46
N GLU A 187 15.06 3.36 -6.83
CA GLU A 187 15.56 3.78 -5.52
C GLU A 187 15.22 2.71 -4.47
N ILE A 188 16.07 2.58 -3.45
CA ILE A 188 15.88 1.55 -2.39
C ILE A 188 15.33 2.19 -1.11
N VAL A 189 15.52 3.49 -0.94
CA VAL A 189 15.10 4.24 0.25
C VAL A 189 14.07 5.28 -0.15
N PRO A 190 12.94 5.40 0.59
CA PRO A 190 11.96 6.46 0.35
C PRO A 190 12.58 7.84 0.55
N ASP A 191 12.37 8.75 -0.40
CA ASP A 191 12.64 10.17 -0.26
C ASP A 191 11.35 10.96 -0.40
N ASN A 192 10.63 11.10 0.71
CA ASN A 192 9.32 11.74 0.74
C ASN A 192 9.37 13.26 0.49
N GLN A 193 10.55 13.88 0.48
CA GLN A 193 10.69 15.28 0.04
C GLN A 193 10.69 15.40 -1.48
N ARG A 194 11.34 14.44 -2.16
CA ARG A 194 11.56 14.49 -3.61
C ARG A 194 10.62 13.60 -4.42
N PHE A 195 9.84 12.75 -3.74
CA PHE A 195 8.84 11.91 -4.37
C PHE A 195 7.54 11.93 -3.59
N GLY A 196 6.42 12.22 -4.27
CA GLY A 196 5.09 12.23 -3.70
C GLY A 196 4.05 11.60 -4.61
N ILE A 197 3.02 11.02 -4.01
CA ILE A 197 1.87 10.48 -4.71
C ILE A 197 0.73 11.50 -4.64
N LEU A 198 0.13 11.78 -5.79
CA LEU A 198 -0.99 12.73 -5.90
C LEU A 198 -2.15 12.08 -6.66
N TRP A 199 -3.33 12.12 -6.08
CA TRP A 199 -4.54 11.61 -6.71
C TRP A 199 -5.42 12.76 -7.16
N MET A 200 -5.86 12.73 -8.42
CA MET A 200 -6.70 13.77 -9.03
C MET A 200 -7.83 13.15 -9.85
N PRO A 201 -8.87 13.91 -10.21
CA PRO A 201 -9.94 13.42 -11.08
C PRO A 201 -9.40 12.83 -12.39
N ARG A 202 -9.84 11.60 -12.71
CA ARG A 202 -9.36 10.84 -13.88
C ARG A 202 -9.57 11.59 -15.20
N ASP A 203 -10.71 12.24 -15.36
CA ASP A 203 -11.03 12.97 -16.59
C ASP A 203 -10.09 14.14 -16.82
N ALA A 204 -9.69 14.84 -15.76
CA ALA A 204 -8.71 15.93 -15.86
C ALA A 204 -7.34 15.38 -16.28
N LEU A 205 -6.86 14.32 -15.61
CA LEU A 205 -5.56 13.71 -15.91
C LEU A 205 -5.53 13.08 -17.31
N SER A 206 -6.59 12.34 -17.70
CA SER A 206 -6.69 11.73 -19.02
C SER A 206 -6.76 12.77 -20.14
N THR A 207 -7.41 13.90 -19.88
CA THR A 207 -7.45 15.03 -20.83
C THR A 207 -6.08 15.65 -21.00
N ALA A 208 -5.36 15.90 -19.88
CA ALA A 208 -4.05 16.52 -19.90
C ALA A 208 -2.99 15.70 -20.66
N PHE A 209 -3.10 14.37 -20.66
CA PHE A 209 -2.15 13.46 -21.29
C PHE A 209 -2.68 12.79 -22.58
N ASP A 210 -3.78 13.29 -23.16
CA ASP A 210 -4.41 12.72 -24.37
C ASP A 210 -4.77 11.24 -24.25
N LEU A 211 -5.19 10.83 -23.05
CA LEU A 211 -5.58 9.46 -22.72
C LEU A 211 -7.11 9.27 -22.57
N LYS A 212 -7.92 10.18 -23.12
CA LYS A 212 -9.38 9.99 -23.12
C LYS A 212 -9.77 8.69 -23.82
N GLY A 213 -10.60 7.88 -23.16
CA GLY A 213 -11.00 6.56 -23.65
C GLY A 213 -9.86 5.53 -23.67
N ALA A 214 -8.78 5.82 -22.93
CA ALA A 214 -7.62 4.95 -22.78
C ALA A 214 -7.13 4.94 -21.33
N PHE A 215 -6.26 3.99 -21.04
CA PHE A 215 -5.59 3.83 -19.75
C PHE A 215 -4.15 3.35 -19.97
N ASN A 216 -3.33 3.49 -18.95
CA ASN A 216 -1.95 2.99 -18.98
C ASN A 216 -1.56 2.22 -17.72
N ASP A 217 -2.54 1.96 -16.87
CA ASP A 217 -2.37 1.24 -15.61
C ASP A 217 -3.63 0.41 -15.32
N ILE A 218 -3.43 -0.82 -14.82
CA ILE A 218 -4.50 -1.74 -14.44
C ILE A 218 -4.18 -2.30 -13.06
N SER A 219 -5.21 -2.32 -12.23
CA SER A 219 -5.23 -3.07 -10.98
C SER A 219 -6.31 -4.13 -11.06
N LEU A 220 -6.01 -5.34 -10.63
CA LEU A 220 -6.90 -6.50 -10.71
C LEU A 220 -7.03 -7.14 -9.33
N SER A 221 -8.24 -7.64 -9.03
CA SER A 221 -8.42 -8.64 -7.97
C SER A 221 -8.66 -10.01 -8.58
N LEU A 222 -8.19 -11.04 -7.91
CA LEU A 222 -8.38 -12.42 -8.32
C LEU A 222 -9.63 -13.03 -7.66
N MET A 223 -10.21 -14.02 -8.32
CA MET A 223 -11.24 -14.85 -7.69
C MET A 223 -10.60 -15.80 -6.67
N PRO A 224 -11.30 -16.17 -5.59
CA PRO A 224 -10.80 -17.14 -4.62
C PRO A 224 -10.39 -18.45 -5.30
N GLY A 225 -9.14 -18.86 -5.08
CA GLY A 225 -8.58 -20.10 -5.67
C GLY A 225 -8.09 -19.98 -7.11
N ALA A 226 -8.09 -18.80 -7.70
CA ALA A 226 -7.48 -18.57 -9.01
C ALA A 226 -5.96 -18.73 -8.96
N SER A 227 -5.38 -19.18 -10.07
CA SER A 227 -3.91 -19.22 -10.24
C SER A 227 -3.42 -17.84 -10.70
N GLU A 228 -2.69 -17.14 -9.84
CA GLU A 228 -2.08 -15.85 -10.17
C GLU A 228 -1.18 -15.95 -11.41
N ALA A 229 -0.33 -16.97 -11.48
CA ALA A 229 0.59 -17.19 -12.61
C ALA A 229 -0.15 -17.36 -13.95
N GLU A 230 -1.30 -18.06 -13.96
CA GLU A 230 -2.10 -18.23 -15.16
C GLU A 230 -2.77 -16.92 -15.59
N VAL A 231 -3.29 -16.17 -14.64
CA VAL A 231 -3.88 -14.84 -14.90
C VAL A 231 -2.83 -13.88 -15.45
N ILE A 232 -1.64 -13.83 -14.85
CA ILE A 232 -0.52 -13.00 -15.30
C ILE A 232 -0.15 -13.36 -16.74
N PHE A 233 -0.01 -14.66 -17.05
CA PHE A 233 0.31 -15.10 -18.41
C PHE A 233 -0.71 -14.64 -19.46
N GLN A 234 -2.00 -14.78 -19.16
CA GLN A 234 -3.08 -14.34 -20.07
C GLN A 234 -3.17 -12.81 -20.17
N LEU A 235 -2.86 -12.09 -19.11
CA LEU A 235 -2.76 -10.63 -19.12
C LEU A 235 -1.60 -10.16 -20.00
N ASP A 236 -0.43 -10.74 -19.84
CA ASP A 236 0.75 -10.38 -20.63
C ASP A 236 0.50 -10.63 -22.11
N GLU A 237 -0.12 -11.74 -22.50
CA GLU A 237 -0.52 -12.02 -23.86
C GLU A 237 -1.54 -10.99 -24.40
N ALA A 238 -2.53 -10.62 -23.59
CA ALA A 238 -3.55 -9.64 -23.98
C ALA A 238 -2.99 -8.21 -24.11
N LEU A 239 -1.92 -7.88 -23.37
CA LEU A 239 -1.37 -6.53 -23.24
C LEU A 239 -0.06 -6.33 -24.00
N GLU A 240 0.55 -7.37 -24.57
CA GLU A 240 1.82 -7.31 -25.30
C GLU A 240 1.84 -6.19 -26.37
N ILE A 241 0.79 -6.12 -27.18
CA ILE A 241 0.67 -5.12 -28.26
C ILE A 241 0.50 -3.69 -27.75
N TYR A 242 0.19 -3.49 -26.48
CA TYR A 242 0.00 -2.18 -25.84
C TYR A 242 1.24 -1.72 -25.07
N GLY A 243 2.35 -2.46 -25.17
CA GLY A 243 3.61 -2.16 -24.50
C GLY A 243 3.52 -2.38 -22.98
N GLY A 244 2.91 -3.49 -22.58
CA GLY A 244 2.92 -3.97 -21.19
C GLY A 244 4.36 -4.15 -20.70
N LEU A 245 4.63 -3.73 -19.47
CA LEU A 245 5.95 -3.86 -18.82
C LEU A 245 6.08 -5.13 -17.99
N GLY A 246 5.15 -6.07 -18.13
CA GLY A 246 4.97 -7.26 -17.31
C GLY A 246 3.99 -7.02 -16.15
N ALA A 247 3.22 -8.04 -15.82
CA ALA A 247 2.33 -8.04 -14.66
C ALA A 247 3.13 -8.37 -13.38
N LEU A 248 2.80 -7.70 -12.29
CA LEU A 248 3.40 -7.85 -10.96
C LEU A 248 2.32 -8.11 -9.91
#